data_33d82f4ca88d7af43e0baf9d00f3c9bc
#
_entry.id   33d82f4ca88d7af43e0baf9d00f3c9bc
#
_cell.length_a   1.000
_cell.length_b   1.000
_cell.length_c   1.000
_cell.angle_alpha   90.00
_cell.angle_beta   90.00
_cell.angle_gamma   90.00
#
_symmetry.space_group_name_H-M   'P 1'
#
loop_
_entity.id
_entity.type
_entity.pdbx_description
1 polymer ?
#
loop_
_entity_poly.entity_id
_entity_poly.type
_entity_poly.pdbx_seq_one_letter_code
_entity_poly.pdbx_strand_id
1 'polypeptide(L)'
;MEPHKKFLFLVVVGGRSPKANIELHDVRWVIGSKIEDTFDQLRNDWFGSYNELHIDSYKKIESIDGYKINLRNKENNEPKNKIFKKRKFPNKKLWFVNIGGYDPSSMQEKHEFGFVVASSPSEAKNKANSKWLIDSQKKHTDDIYTVKSFTDVDECEVIKNINDWEIELIPNGNHLEEKNIPDWFGYMRIDKK
;
A
#
# COMPACT_ATOMS: atom_id res chain seq x y z
N MET A 1 -20.05 -23.67 6.57
CA MET A 1 -19.21 -22.61 7.14
C MET A 1 -19.36 -21.39 6.27
N GLU A 2 -19.76 -20.25 6.83
CA GLU A 2 -19.72 -19.01 6.07
C GLU A 2 -18.26 -18.75 5.67
N PRO A 3 -18.01 -18.37 4.42
CA PRO A 3 -16.65 -18.06 3.99
C PRO A 3 -16.17 -16.86 4.82
N HIS A 4 -15.08 -17.03 5.58
CA HIS A 4 -14.51 -15.95 6.37
C HIS A 4 -14.21 -14.77 5.46
N LYS A 5 -14.77 -13.62 5.79
CA LYS A 5 -14.58 -12.36 5.06
C LYS A 5 -13.08 -12.09 4.90
N LYS A 6 -12.63 -11.83 3.67
CA LYS A 6 -11.25 -11.49 3.35
C LYS A 6 -11.05 -9.97 3.34
N PHE A 7 -9.86 -9.54 3.69
CA PHE A 7 -9.44 -8.14 3.72
C PHE A 7 -8.12 -7.96 2.98
N LEU A 8 -7.94 -6.78 2.43
CA LEU A 8 -6.66 -6.32 1.91
C LEU A 8 -5.83 -5.80 3.09
N PHE A 9 -4.57 -6.23 3.18
CA PHE A 9 -3.59 -5.69 4.11
C PHE A 9 -2.46 -5.02 3.33
N LEU A 10 -2.03 -3.86 3.81
CA LEU A 10 -0.77 -3.23 3.46
C LEU A 10 0.20 -3.56 4.60
N VAL A 11 1.36 -4.15 4.27
CA VAL A 11 2.28 -4.72 5.23
C VAL A 11 3.68 -4.22 4.97
N VAL A 12 4.37 -3.76 6.01
CA VAL A 12 5.81 -3.52 5.97
C VAL A 12 6.49 -4.75 6.53
N VAL A 13 7.39 -5.32 5.74
CA VAL A 13 8.21 -6.48 6.11
C VAL A 13 9.67 -6.07 6.19
N GLY A 14 10.35 -6.60 7.20
CA GLY A 14 11.78 -6.41 7.43
C GLY A 14 12.53 -7.74 7.43
N GLY A 15 13.77 -7.72 7.02
CA GLY A 15 14.62 -8.90 7.04
C GLY A 15 15.99 -8.68 6.40
N ARG A 16 16.79 -9.72 6.43
CA ARG A 16 18.17 -9.64 5.97
C ARG A 16 18.34 -10.15 4.54
N SER A 17 19.32 -9.57 3.84
CA SER A 17 19.83 -10.10 2.58
C SER A 17 21.33 -10.41 2.74
N PRO A 18 21.86 -11.46 2.11
CA PRO A 18 23.24 -11.94 2.32
C PRO A 18 24.35 -10.90 2.12
N LYS A 19 24.10 -9.86 1.32
CA LYS A 19 25.08 -8.80 1.03
C LYS A 19 24.72 -7.45 1.63
N ALA A 20 23.65 -7.36 2.41
CA ALA A 20 23.25 -6.12 3.06
C ALA A 20 23.98 -5.93 4.39
N ASN A 21 24.47 -4.72 4.65
CA ASN A 21 25.10 -4.36 5.92
C ASN A 21 24.06 -4.06 7.01
N ILE A 22 22.88 -3.62 6.60
CA ILE A 22 21.74 -3.33 7.48
C ILE A 22 20.53 -4.14 7.03
N GLU A 23 19.52 -4.20 7.86
CA GLU A 23 18.23 -4.76 7.53
C GLU A 23 17.57 -4.01 6.37
N LEU A 24 16.88 -4.76 5.50
CA LEU A 24 16.12 -4.21 4.40
C LEU A 24 14.63 -4.29 4.74
N HIS A 25 13.89 -3.30 4.26
CA HIS A 25 12.44 -3.23 4.41
C HIS A 25 11.78 -3.18 3.04
N ASP A 26 10.59 -3.74 2.97
CA ASP A 26 9.79 -3.71 1.75
C ASP A 26 8.30 -3.64 2.10
N VAL A 27 7.49 -3.24 1.14
CA VAL A 27 6.04 -3.08 1.30
C VAL A 27 5.32 -4.12 0.48
N ARG A 28 4.37 -4.82 1.10
CA ARG A 28 3.55 -5.84 0.46
C ARG A 28 2.07 -5.56 0.65
N TRP A 29 1.29 -5.96 -0.33
CA TRP A 29 -0.17 -6.00 -0.23
C TRP A 29 -0.66 -7.42 -0.44
N VAL A 30 -1.36 -7.89 0.57
CA VAL A 30 -1.77 -9.30 0.69
C VAL A 30 -3.21 -9.42 1.14
N ILE A 31 -3.83 -10.58 0.93
CA ILE A 31 -5.22 -10.83 1.27
C ILE A 31 -5.34 -12.01 2.24
N GLY A 32 -6.05 -11.78 3.34
CA GLY A 32 -6.34 -12.77 4.37
C GLY A 32 -7.62 -12.44 5.13
N SER A 33 -8.12 -13.37 5.93
CA SER A 33 -9.19 -13.06 6.90
C SER A 33 -8.61 -12.37 8.13
N LYS A 34 -7.36 -12.69 8.45
CA LYS A 34 -6.51 -12.11 9.47
C LYS A 34 -5.08 -12.06 8.95
N ILE A 35 -4.20 -11.33 9.62
CA ILE A 35 -2.82 -11.14 9.15
C ILE A 35 -2.03 -12.45 9.09
N GLU A 36 -2.28 -13.38 10.02
CA GLU A 36 -1.58 -14.66 10.06
C GLU A 36 -1.85 -15.52 8.82
N ASP A 37 -3.00 -15.37 8.18
CA ASP A 37 -3.32 -16.07 6.93
C ASP A 37 -2.41 -15.65 5.76
N THR A 38 -1.68 -14.55 5.90
CA THR A 38 -0.83 -13.97 4.85
C THR A 38 0.64 -14.34 4.98
N PHE A 39 1.04 -14.98 6.08
CA PHE A 39 2.45 -15.25 6.38
C PHE A 39 3.15 -16.10 5.33
N ASP A 40 2.46 -17.13 4.79
CA ASP A 40 3.05 -17.97 3.73
C ASP A 40 3.32 -17.16 2.46
N GLN A 41 2.39 -16.28 2.07
CA GLN A 41 2.60 -15.40 0.93
C GLN A 41 3.75 -14.43 1.19
N LEU A 42 3.78 -13.76 2.34
CA LEU A 42 4.85 -12.81 2.69
C LEU A 42 6.23 -13.48 2.68
N ARG A 43 6.33 -14.72 3.18
CA ARG A 43 7.58 -15.50 3.09
C ARG A 43 7.98 -15.80 1.66
N ASN A 44 7.05 -16.24 0.83
CA ASN A 44 7.32 -16.60 -0.57
C ASN A 44 7.72 -15.38 -1.41
N ASP A 45 7.14 -14.21 -1.12
CA ASP A 45 7.40 -12.97 -1.86
C ASP A 45 8.67 -12.24 -1.36
N TRP A 46 9.25 -12.68 -0.23
CA TRP A 46 10.47 -12.07 0.30
C TRP A 46 11.71 -12.46 -0.52
N PHE A 47 12.49 -11.47 -0.90
CA PHE A 47 13.67 -11.64 -1.77
C PHE A 47 14.99 -11.89 -1.03
N GLY A 48 14.99 -11.80 0.31
CA GLY A 48 16.18 -12.00 1.15
C GLY A 48 16.23 -13.34 1.86
N SER A 49 16.96 -13.39 2.97
CA SER A 49 17.00 -14.54 3.86
C SER A 49 15.69 -14.68 4.64
N TYR A 50 15.22 -15.92 4.80
CA TYR A 50 14.06 -16.16 5.67
C TYR A 50 14.39 -16.00 7.17
N ASN A 51 15.66 -16.15 7.54
CA ASN A 51 16.06 -15.97 8.93
C ASN A 51 15.79 -14.54 9.39
N GLU A 52 15.09 -14.41 10.51
CA GLU A 52 14.67 -13.13 11.10
C GLU A 52 13.68 -12.33 10.24
N LEU A 53 13.08 -12.91 9.21
CA LEU A 53 12.00 -12.25 8.47
C LEU A 53 10.82 -11.96 9.41
N HIS A 54 10.36 -10.73 9.38
CA HIS A 54 9.31 -10.24 10.29
C HIS A 54 8.42 -9.18 9.63
N ILE A 55 7.31 -8.91 10.27
CA ILE A 55 6.44 -7.78 9.98
C ILE A 55 6.79 -6.67 10.97
N ASP A 56 7.00 -5.45 10.46
CA ASP A 56 7.17 -4.23 11.25
C ASP A 56 5.84 -3.54 11.55
N SER A 57 4.98 -3.53 10.57
CA SER A 57 3.65 -2.96 10.71
C SER A 57 2.70 -3.48 9.65
N TYR A 58 1.40 -3.38 9.91
CA TYR A 58 0.38 -3.58 8.90
C TYR A 58 -0.83 -2.68 9.12
N LYS A 59 -1.54 -2.45 8.03
CA LYS A 59 -2.84 -1.80 8.02
C LYS A 59 -3.84 -2.64 7.23
N LYS A 60 -5.00 -2.89 7.82
CA LYS A 60 -6.16 -3.47 7.12
C LYS A 60 -6.85 -2.37 6.32
N ILE A 61 -6.99 -2.56 5.03
CA ILE A 61 -7.56 -1.57 4.12
C ILE A 61 -9.03 -1.91 3.86
N GLU A 62 -9.93 -1.15 4.45
CA GLU A 62 -11.36 -1.31 4.27
C GLU A 62 -11.94 -0.27 3.30
N SER A 63 -11.38 0.95 3.31
CA SER A 63 -11.74 2.02 2.38
C SER A 63 -10.56 2.92 2.04
N ILE A 64 -10.58 3.54 0.87
CA ILE A 64 -9.60 4.52 0.40
C ILE A 64 -10.32 5.59 -0.41
N ASP A 65 -10.06 6.86 -0.11
CA ASP A 65 -10.56 8.03 -0.86
C ASP A 65 -12.10 8.01 -1.07
N GLY A 66 -12.86 7.56 -0.06
CA GLY A 66 -14.31 7.47 -0.13
C GLY A 66 -14.84 6.25 -0.92
N TYR A 67 -13.98 5.25 -1.17
CA TYR A 67 -14.35 3.99 -1.79
C TYR A 67 -14.07 2.83 -0.83
N LYS A 68 -15.07 2.01 -0.58
CA LYS A 68 -14.92 0.73 0.10
C LYS A 68 -14.20 -0.26 -0.82
N ILE A 69 -13.23 -0.98 -0.26
CA ILE A 69 -12.55 -2.07 -0.96
C ILE A 69 -13.41 -3.34 -0.84
N ASN A 70 -13.83 -3.88 -1.97
CA ASN A 70 -14.50 -5.15 -2.06
C ASN A 70 -13.61 -6.16 -2.79
N LEU A 71 -13.45 -7.34 -2.23
CA LEU A 71 -12.64 -8.42 -2.78
C LEU A 71 -13.54 -9.49 -3.37
N ARG A 72 -13.41 -9.74 -4.66
CA ARG A 72 -14.17 -10.77 -5.37
C ARG A 72 -13.25 -11.90 -5.77
N ASN A 73 -13.55 -13.11 -5.32
CA ASN A 73 -12.81 -14.31 -5.76
C ASN A 73 -13.18 -14.66 -7.21
N LYS A 74 -12.18 -14.82 -8.07
CA LYS A 74 -12.36 -15.15 -9.48
C LYS A 74 -12.85 -16.59 -9.69
N GLU A 75 -12.46 -17.51 -8.81
CA GLU A 75 -12.82 -18.92 -8.92
C GLU A 75 -14.31 -19.17 -8.65
N ASN A 76 -14.91 -18.37 -7.79
CA ASN A 76 -16.30 -18.61 -7.34
C ASN A 76 -17.37 -18.19 -8.37
N ASN A 77 -16.99 -17.78 -9.59
CA ASN A 77 -17.92 -17.32 -10.63
C ASN A 77 -19.02 -16.36 -10.12
N GLU A 78 -18.76 -15.64 -9.03
CA GLU A 78 -19.72 -14.68 -8.48
C GLU A 78 -20.05 -13.63 -9.55
N PRO A 79 -21.33 -13.39 -9.80
CA PRO A 79 -21.72 -12.45 -10.86
C PRO A 79 -21.16 -11.07 -10.52
N LYS A 80 -20.44 -10.47 -11.48
CA LYS A 80 -20.03 -9.08 -11.35
C LYS A 80 -21.24 -8.24 -10.99
N ASN A 81 -21.16 -7.58 -9.86
CA ASN A 81 -22.29 -6.86 -9.29
C ASN A 81 -22.84 -5.86 -10.31
N LYS A 82 -23.98 -6.18 -10.94
CA LYS A 82 -24.57 -5.42 -12.06
C LYS A 82 -24.92 -3.98 -11.70
N ILE A 83 -25.03 -3.69 -10.39
CA ILE A 83 -25.30 -2.36 -9.86
C ILE A 83 -24.19 -1.37 -10.23
N PHE A 84 -22.93 -1.84 -10.38
CA PHE A 84 -21.78 -0.98 -10.67
C PHE A 84 -21.64 -0.59 -12.15
N LYS A 85 -22.20 -1.38 -13.09
CA LYS A 85 -22.18 -1.02 -14.53
C LYS A 85 -23.00 0.22 -14.85
N LYS A 86 -23.93 0.64 -13.98
CA LYS A 86 -24.85 1.80 -14.23
C LYS A 86 -24.42 3.09 -13.53
N ARG A 87 -23.45 3.09 -12.62
CA ARG A 87 -23.01 4.32 -11.97
C ARG A 87 -21.90 4.99 -12.78
N LYS A 88 -22.14 6.24 -13.11
CA LYS A 88 -21.35 7.21 -13.89
C LYS A 88 -20.00 7.60 -13.25
N PHE A 89 -19.24 6.66 -12.66
CA PHE A 89 -17.89 6.93 -12.15
C PHE A 89 -16.89 6.27 -13.08
N PRO A 90 -16.37 7.02 -14.06
CA PRO A 90 -15.49 6.45 -15.06
C PRO A 90 -14.15 6.09 -14.44
N ASN A 91 -13.78 4.81 -14.58
CA ASN A 91 -12.40 4.31 -14.53
C ASN A 91 -11.57 4.55 -13.25
N LYS A 92 -12.18 4.75 -12.07
CA LYS A 92 -11.41 4.78 -10.82
C LYS A 92 -10.79 3.42 -10.54
N LYS A 93 -9.52 3.43 -10.16
CA LYS A 93 -8.71 2.25 -9.83
C LYS A 93 -7.99 2.48 -8.53
N LEU A 94 -7.65 1.41 -7.84
CA LEU A 94 -6.74 1.44 -6.71
C LEU A 94 -5.30 1.52 -7.24
N TRP A 95 -4.52 2.44 -6.71
CA TRP A 95 -3.12 2.62 -7.03
C TRP A 95 -2.30 2.51 -5.76
N PHE A 96 -1.24 1.73 -5.81
CA PHE A 96 -0.16 1.84 -4.85
C PHE A 96 0.78 2.95 -5.34
N VAL A 97 1.21 3.82 -4.43
CA VAL A 97 2.17 4.88 -4.72
C VAL A 97 3.20 4.92 -3.60
N ASN A 98 4.47 4.95 -3.98
CA ASN A 98 5.60 5.24 -3.12
C ASN A 98 6.23 6.57 -3.53
N ILE A 99 6.50 7.43 -2.56
CA ILE A 99 7.16 8.72 -2.75
C ILE A 99 8.47 8.68 -1.97
N GLY A 100 9.57 8.96 -2.66
CA GLY A 100 10.86 9.22 -2.05
C GLY A 100 11.09 10.71 -1.79
N GLY A 101 11.82 11.02 -0.74
CA GLY A 101 12.18 12.40 -0.41
C GLY A 101 13.46 12.47 0.40
N TYR A 102 14.21 13.55 0.18
CA TYR A 102 15.48 13.78 0.87
C TYR A 102 15.33 14.86 1.92
N ASP A 103 15.93 14.62 3.08
CA ASP A 103 16.08 15.57 4.16
C ASP A 103 17.59 15.82 4.34
N PRO A 104 18.11 17.06 4.16
CA PRO A 104 19.52 17.36 4.31
C PRO A 104 20.12 17.01 5.67
N SER A 105 19.29 16.85 6.69
CA SER A 105 19.73 16.42 8.02
C SER A 105 19.78 14.89 8.19
N SER A 106 19.38 14.13 7.17
CA SER A 106 19.35 12.67 7.17
C SER A 106 20.27 12.10 6.09
N MET A 107 20.97 11.01 6.38
CA MET A 107 21.74 10.26 5.38
C MET A 107 20.86 9.33 4.55
N GLN A 108 19.62 9.12 4.94
CA GLN A 108 18.70 8.19 4.30
C GLN A 108 17.61 8.95 3.56
N GLU A 109 17.23 8.45 2.40
CA GLU A 109 15.99 8.81 1.75
C GLU A 109 14.82 8.39 2.62
N LYS A 110 13.84 9.29 2.72
CA LYS A 110 12.57 9.00 3.42
C LYS A 110 11.55 8.55 2.40
N HIS A 111 10.82 7.51 2.72
CA HIS A 111 9.73 7.01 1.89
C HIS A 111 8.40 7.14 2.62
N GLU A 112 7.39 7.60 1.89
CA GLU A 112 5.99 7.47 2.28
C GLU A 112 5.23 6.75 1.17
N PHE A 113 4.39 5.81 1.55
CA PHE A 113 3.69 4.94 0.62
C PHE A 113 2.27 4.65 1.09
N GLY A 114 1.45 4.21 0.14
CA GLY A 114 0.08 3.79 0.46
C GLY A 114 -0.80 3.66 -0.78
N PHE A 115 -2.09 3.61 -0.54
CA PHE A 115 -3.06 3.51 -1.61
C PHE A 115 -3.79 4.84 -1.85
N VAL A 116 -4.10 5.08 -3.12
CA VAL A 116 -4.99 6.15 -3.56
C VAL A 116 -5.97 5.62 -4.61
N VAL A 117 -7.13 6.25 -4.72
CA VAL A 117 -8.10 5.95 -5.79
C VAL A 117 -8.05 7.04 -6.84
N ALA A 118 -7.67 6.68 -8.06
CA ALA A 118 -7.51 7.61 -9.17
C ALA A 118 -7.93 7.00 -10.52
N SER A 119 -8.19 7.86 -11.51
CA SER A 119 -8.53 7.44 -12.87
C SER A 119 -7.30 7.22 -13.75
N SER A 120 -6.18 7.85 -13.39
CA SER A 120 -4.93 7.82 -14.15
C SER A 120 -3.71 7.83 -13.23
N PRO A 121 -2.52 7.43 -13.74
CA PRO A 121 -1.27 7.54 -12.98
C PRO A 121 -0.98 8.98 -12.53
N SER A 122 -1.22 9.96 -13.38
CA SER A 122 -1.00 11.37 -13.07
C SER A 122 -1.89 11.85 -11.92
N GLU A 123 -3.17 11.47 -11.92
CA GLU A 123 -4.07 11.77 -10.79
C GLU A 123 -3.60 11.07 -9.50
N ALA A 124 -3.13 9.82 -9.60
CA ALA A 124 -2.63 9.06 -8.45
C ALA A 124 -1.40 9.74 -7.84
N LYS A 125 -0.42 10.12 -8.67
CA LYS A 125 0.78 10.84 -8.25
C LYS A 125 0.45 12.18 -7.59
N ASN A 126 -0.43 12.96 -8.21
CA ASN A 126 -0.85 14.26 -7.65
C ASN A 126 -1.53 14.10 -6.28
N LYS A 127 -2.39 13.11 -6.12
CA LYS A 127 -3.03 12.81 -4.84
C LYS A 127 -2.02 12.41 -3.77
N ALA A 128 -1.09 11.52 -4.10
CA ALA A 128 -0.05 11.07 -3.19
C ALA A 128 0.82 12.26 -2.74
N ASN A 129 1.30 13.08 -3.66
CA ASN A 129 2.08 14.28 -3.37
C ASN A 129 1.32 15.28 -2.47
N SER A 130 0.00 15.38 -2.61
CA SER A 130 -0.79 16.27 -1.75
C SER A 130 -1.03 15.72 -0.34
N LYS A 131 -0.87 14.42 -0.13
CA LYS A 131 -1.14 13.75 1.15
C LYS A 131 0.10 13.49 1.97
N TRP A 132 1.22 13.19 1.32
CA TRP A 132 2.42 12.62 1.94
C TRP A 132 3.63 13.54 1.78
N LEU A 133 4.59 13.41 2.67
CA LEU A 133 5.84 14.19 2.72
C LEU A 133 5.66 15.73 2.72
N ILE A 134 4.49 16.21 3.15
CA ILE A 134 4.13 17.64 3.13
C ILE A 134 5.15 18.49 3.91
N ASP A 135 5.66 17.96 5.03
CA ASP A 135 6.64 18.67 5.86
C ASP A 135 8.04 18.72 5.23
N SER A 136 8.40 17.73 4.42
CA SER A 136 9.66 17.72 3.67
C SER A 136 9.69 18.78 2.58
N GLN A 137 8.57 19.05 1.95
CA GLN A 137 8.41 20.13 0.94
C GLN A 137 8.52 21.53 1.55
N LYS A 138 8.09 21.74 2.80
CA LYS A 138 8.07 23.08 3.44
C LYS A 138 9.44 23.54 3.89
N LYS A 139 10.39 22.64 4.15
CA LYS A 139 11.75 22.98 4.64
C LYS A 139 12.69 23.49 3.55
N HIS A 140 12.34 23.34 2.27
CA HIS A 140 13.25 23.58 1.16
C HIS A 140 12.90 24.74 0.24
N THR A 141 11.90 25.55 0.59
CA THR A 141 11.53 26.75 -0.19
C THR A 141 12.54 27.88 -0.06
N ASP A 142 13.42 27.84 0.94
CA ASP A 142 14.39 28.92 1.20
C ASP A 142 15.81 28.66 0.66
N ASP A 143 16.12 27.46 0.17
CA ASP A 143 17.42 27.13 -0.38
C ASP A 143 17.41 27.13 -1.91
N ILE A 144 17.96 28.21 -2.46
CA ILE A 144 17.98 28.53 -3.90
C ILE A 144 18.93 27.64 -4.73
N TYR A 145 19.71 26.76 -4.12
CA TYR A 145 20.55 25.75 -4.81
C TYR A 145 19.82 24.42 -4.92
N THR A 146 18.85 24.44 -5.68
CA THR A 146 17.79 23.47 -5.74
C THR A 146 18.05 22.34 -6.70
N VAL A 147 18.08 21.17 -6.16
CA VAL A 147 17.56 19.99 -6.82
C VAL A 147 16.05 20.23 -7.03
N LYS A 148 15.59 20.21 -8.24
CA LYS A 148 14.16 20.29 -8.58
C LYS A 148 13.44 19.17 -7.88
N SER A 149 12.52 19.52 -6.95
CA SER A 149 11.66 18.58 -6.26
C SER A 149 12.42 17.49 -5.47
N PHE A 150 12.55 17.67 -4.17
CA PHE A 150 13.12 16.66 -3.26
C PHE A 150 12.17 15.46 -3.04
N THR A 151 11.02 15.48 -3.66
CA THR A 151 10.07 14.38 -3.65
C THR A 151 9.79 13.98 -5.08
N ASP A 152 10.03 12.73 -5.40
CA ASP A 152 9.59 12.12 -6.65
C ASP A 152 8.72 10.90 -6.33
N VAL A 153 7.86 10.56 -7.26
CA VAL A 153 7.08 9.34 -7.14
C VAL A 153 7.90 8.22 -7.75
N ASP A 154 8.49 7.40 -6.88
CA ASP A 154 9.32 6.27 -7.28
C ASP A 154 8.49 5.19 -7.95
N GLU A 155 7.37 4.80 -7.31
CA GLU A 155 6.44 3.80 -7.86
C GLU A 155 5.02 4.33 -7.91
N CYS A 156 4.34 3.96 -8.99
CA CYS A 156 2.92 4.21 -9.16
C CYS A 156 2.29 3.03 -9.93
N GLU A 157 1.76 2.07 -9.18
CA GLU A 157 1.24 0.81 -9.73
C GLU A 157 -0.26 0.68 -9.52
N VAL A 158 -0.97 0.24 -10.58
CA VAL A 158 -2.40 -0.06 -10.48
C VAL A 158 -2.64 -1.45 -9.94
N ILE A 159 -3.36 -1.54 -8.83
CA ILE A 159 -3.71 -2.80 -8.19
C ILE A 159 -5.11 -3.23 -8.64
N LYS A 160 -5.16 -4.19 -9.56
CA LYS A 160 -6.42 -4.75 -10.07
C LYS A 160 -6.76 -6.07 -9.43
N ASN A 161 -5.74 -6.88 -9.21
CA ASN A 161 -5.85 -8.22 -8.67
C ASN A 161 -4.70 -8.47 -7.71
N ILE A 162 -4.98 -9.30 -6.71
CA ILE A 162 -3.98 -9.89 -5.83
C ILE A 162 -4.30 -11.38 -5.81
N ASN A 163 -3.43 -12.21 -6.38
CA ASN A 163 -3.68 -13.64 -6.60
C ASN A 163 -5.05 -13.85 -7.30
N ASP A 164 -5.92 -14.65 -6.72
CA ASP A 164 -7.24 -14.99 -7.25
C ASP A 164 -8.33 -13.96 -6.92
N TRP A 165 -7.97 -12.86 -6.28
CA TRP A 165 -8.89 -11.83 -5.87
C TRP A 165 -8.84 -10.60 -6.79
N GLU A 166 -9.99 -10.22 -7.34
CA GLU A 166 -10.19 -8.96 -8.06
C GLU A 166 -10.64 -7.89 -7.07
N ILE A 167 -10.05 -6.69 -7.20
CA ILE A 167 -10.40 -5.54 -6.37
C ILE A 167 -11.50 -4.74 -7.06
N GLU A 168 -12.61 -4.57 -6.34
CA GLU A 168 -13.73 -3.73 -6.76
C GLU A 168 -13.83 -2.51 -5.83
N LEU A 169 -13.99 -1.32 -6.41
CA LEU A 169 -14.14 -0.07 -5.68
C LEU A 169 -15.64 0.30 -5.60
N ILE A 170 -16.16 0.36 -4.38
CA ILE A 170 -17.55 0.71 -4.12
C ILE A 170 -17.61 2.10 -3.48
N PRO A 171 -18.17 3.13 -4.16
CA PRO A 171 -18.34 4.44 -3.53
C PRO A 171 -19.16 4.34 -2.25
N ASN A 172 -18.65 4.85 -1.13
CA ASN A 172 -19.35 4.79 0.16
C ASN A 172 -19.78 6.18 0.68
N GLY A 173 -19.43 7.25 -0.04
CA GLY A 173 -19.82 8.62 0.32
C GLY A 173 -19.12 9.20 1.55
N ASN A 174 -18.40 8.41 2.32
CA ASN A 174 -17.59 8.88 3.45
C ASN A 174 -16.22 9.32 2.95
N HIS A 175 -16.01 10.63 2.92
CA HIS A 175 -14.73 11.24 2.57
C HIS A 175 -13.85 11.50 3.81
N LEU A 176 -14.02 10.75 4.89
CA LEU A 176 -13.09 10.83 6.00
C LEU A 176 -11.71 10.40 5.47
N GLU A 177 -10.77 11.31 5.49
CA GLU A 177 -9.37 11.01 5.21
C GLU A 177 -8.87 10.04 6.28
N GLU A 178 -8.79 8.78 5.91
CA GLU A 178 -8.13 7.79 6.76
C GLU A 178 -6.63 8.11 6.75
N LYS A 179 -6.12 8.52 7.91
CA LYS A 179 -4.67 8.63 8.09
C LYS A 179 -4.04 7.27 7.85
N ASN A 180 -2.88 7.25 7.22
CA ASN A 180 -2.11 6.03 6.97
C ASN A 180 -1.41 5.53 8.24
N ILE A 181 -2.20 5.38 9.32
CA ILE A 181 -1.73 4.89 10.62
C ILE A 181 -1.88 3.37 10.61
N PRO A 182 -0.84 2.60 10.99
CA PRO A 182 -0.94 1.15 11.08
C PRO A 182 -1.93 0.71 12.17
N ASP A 183 -2.62 -0.40 11.93
CA ASP A 183 -3.45 -1.06 12.95
C ASP A 183 -2.59 -1.80 13.98
N TRP A 184 -1.39 -2.17 13.57
CA TRP A 184 -0.38 -2.79 14.43
C TRP A 184 1.03 -2.42 13.95
N PHE A 185 1.95 -2.26 14.90
CA PHE A 185 3.38 -2.07 14.63
C PHE A 185 4.21 -2.75 15.73
N GLY A 186 5.41 -3.19 15.39
CA GLY A 186 6.33 -3.86 16.31
C GLY A 186 7.24 -4.82 15.55
N TYR A 187 7.64 -5.92 16.19
CA TYR A 187 8.50 -6.95 15.60
C TYR A 187 7.80 -8.31 15.65
N MET A 188 7.13 -8.68 14.59
CA MET A 188 6.38 -9.94 14.49
C MET A 188 7.12 -10.91 13.55
N ARG A 189 7.84 -11.86 14.12
CA ARG A 189 8.57 -12.88 13.35
C ARG A 189 7.62 -13.78 12.58
N ILE A 190 7.91 -13.95 11.30
CA ILE A 190 7.18 -14.86 10.40
C ILE A 190 8.11 -15.88 9.73
N ASP A 191 9.37 -15.96 10.12
CA ASP A 191 10.39 -16.85 9.59
C ASP A 191 10.21 -18.33 10.02
N LYS A 192 9.42 -18.58 11.03
CA LYS A 192 9.10 -19.94 11.52
C LYS A 192 7.70 -20.32 11.10
N LYS A 193 7.56 -21.57 10.65
CA LYS A 193 6.25 -22.20 10.42
C LYS A 193 5.62 -22.62 11.74
#